data_0dd733ed37f61ffec4356f18fe1acd50
#
_entry.id   0dd733ed37f61ffec4356f18fe1acd50
#
_cell.length_a   1.000
_cell.length_b   1.000
_cell.length_c   1.000
_cell.angle_alpha   90.00
_cell.angle_beta   90.00
_cell.angle_gamma   90.00
#
_symmetry.space_group_name_H-M   'P 1'
#
loop_
_entity.id
_entity.type
_entity.pdbx_description
1 polymer ?
#
loop_
_entity_poly.entity_id
_entity_poly.type
_entity_poly.pdbx_seq_one_letter_code
_entity_poly.pdbx_strand_id
1 'polypeptide(L)'
;MIRNSHIIRHTLRHYLAAAIFAGIIIQLNCTIDSMVAGQFIGADAVSVIILALPLVNILMLPGTILLMGTSLLIAPAFGNQDYARVNRILTVGLASSLFISGVFTALLAVFAGPVSMFITQDIRLQPMLQEYLPFAFVGSFFGLFACAGSQFVQISGQPKLVTWFVGIFGVLNLALDILFVRVLQMGIRGAAAGTSAAAVLGFLVMAPYLLREPRPYRLCWSRWADFRRYFREILSRGTPAAMTGVSMILLNLGLNTLVLSTLGADGMFTLSICMQLLMICMLVLTATGGTITGLGGILSGEEDWDGVNRLISLILRLSLGLALVASILLLAFPTAVASLFGADAHLSQLSARPLRIFSGVFLPATVLMTQANAFLLVKRGRMAALLQAGIVLCTLPLAVALARWNLWVALPLGMLLPMMGGLLASALLSRKKEHLHPVWLTPVGSNPSSITVSAAYNQDSVSQQFRLLCDKLEAMRLNQAELTAVTHCMEEMMLHQLEMGLSCGLKGSFDVGIVDGDKRFTVLVKAAGKAYNPLLAYGQQEQESLSLRIVAGYCRDVHYHYGSGVNCVYLNFDKK
;
A
#
# COMPACT_ATOMS: atom_id res chain seq x y z
N MET A 1 -19.40 -8.37 23.65
CA MET A 1 -18.54 -8.07 22.54
C MET A 1 -17.49 -7.03 22.88
N ILE A 2 -16.28 -7.37 23.23
CA ILE A 2 -15.42 -6.30 23.70
C ILE A 2 -14.01 -6.47 23.15
N ARG A 3 -13.92 -6.18 21.84
CA ARG A 3 -12.62 -5.97 21.24
C ARG A 3 -12.31 -4.48 21.27
N ASN A 4 -11.19 -4.13 21.90
CA ASN A 4 -10.66 -2.78 21.88
C ASN A 4 -9.87 -2.56 20.58
N SER A 5 -9.95 -1.40 19.97
CA SER A 5 -9.18 -1.07 18.76
C SER A 5 -7.75 -0.57 19.07
N HIS A 6 -7.24 -0.78 20.28
CA HIS A 6 -5.96 -0.22 20.74
C HIS A 6 -4.78 -0.72 19.88
N ILE A 7 -4.64 -2.04 19.75
CA ILE A 7 -3.57 -2.66 18.94
C ILE A 7 -3.67 -2.24 17.47
N ILE A 8 -4.88 -2.27 16.90
CA ILE A 8 -5.10 -1.88 15.49
C ILE A 8 -4.74 -0.40 15.27
N ARG A 9 -5.13 0.50 16.19
CA ARG A 9 -4.78 1.94 16.09
C ARG A 9 -3.29 2.16 16.23
N HIS A 10 -2.64 1.44 17.14
CA HIS A 10 -1.20 1.53 17.35
C HIS A 10 -0.43 1.11 16.09
N THR A 11 -0.75 -0.06 15.54
CA THR A 11 -0.14 -0.59 14.31
C THR A 11 -0.43 0.33 13.13
N LEU A 12 -1.69 0.78 12.96
CA LEU A 12 -2.11 1.69 11.89
C LEU A 12 -1.29 2.99 11.88
N ARG A 13 -1.06 3.62 13.03
CA ARG A 13 -0.26 4.85 13.11
C ARG A 13 1.15 4.65 12.56
N HIS A 14 1.81 3.56 12.92
CA HIS A 14 3.15 3.25 12.44
C HIS A 14 3.20 2.96 10.93
N TYR A 15 2.25 2.17 10.42
CA TYR A 15 2.15 1.85 9.00
C TYR A 15 1.84 3.09 8.15
N LEU A 16 0.82 3.83 8.55
CA LEU A 16 0.33 4.98 7.79
C LEU A 16 1.33 6.13 7.78
N ALA A 17 1.95 6.44 8.94
CA ALA A 17 2.97 7.48 9.02
C ALA A 17 4.16 7.17 8.10
N ALA A 18 4.66 5.92 8.11
CA ALA A 18 5.75 5.50 7.24
C ALA A 18 5.37 5.59 5.75
N ALA A 19 4.16 5.15 5.39
CA ALA A 19 3.69 5.16 4.00
C ALA A 19 3.46 6.59 3.46
N ILE A 20 2.87 7.48 4.27
CA ILE A 20 2.68 8.90 3.89
C ILE A 20 4.03 9.59 3.76
N PHE A 21 4.95 9.40 4.72
CA PHE A 21 6.29 9.99 4.67
C PHE A 21 7.06 9.52 3.43
N ALA A 22 7.03 8.23 3.13
CA ALA A 22 7.63 7.68 1.93
C ALA A 22 7.04 8.32 0.66
N GLY A 23 5.72 8.45 0.59
CA GLY A 23 5.04 9.10 -0.54
C GLY A 23 5.43 10.56 -0.71
N ILE A 24 5.51 11.33 0.38
CA ILE A 24 5.95 12.75 0.35
C ILE A 24 7.38 12.86 -0.20
N ILE A 25 8.31 12.03 0.25
CA ILE A 25 9.70 12.07 -0.23
C ILE A 25 9.76 11.73 -1.73
N ILE A 26 9.03 10.70 -2.18
CA ILE A 26 8.98 10.34 -3.60
C ILE A 26 8.43 11.51 -4.44
N GLN A 27 7.37 12.17 -3.98
CA GLN A 27 6.79 13.31 -4.68
C GLN A 27 7.73 14.53 -4.69
N LEU A 28 8.41 14.80 -3.57
CA LEU A 28 9.40 15.86 -3.49
C LEU A 28 10.57 15.60 -4.43
N ASN A 29 11.08 14.38 -4.55
CA ASN A 29 12.14 14.03 -5.47
C ASN A 29 11.77 14.36 -6.92
N CYS A 30 10.59 13.93 -7.39
CA CYS A 30 10.13 14.25 -8.75
C CYS A 30 10.08 15.77 -9.01
N THR A 31 9.71 16.54 -7.99
CA THR A 31 9.69 18.01 -8.09
C THR A 31 11.08 18.60 -8.11
N ILE A 32 11.97 18.11 -7.25
CA ILE A 32 13.36 18.56 -7.13
C ILE A 32 14.14 18.25 -8.42
N ASP A 33 13.99 17.06 -8.99
CA ASP A 33 14.63 16.67 -10.26
C ASP A 33 14.29 17.68 -11.37
N SER A 34 13.00 18.05 -11.47
CA SER A 34 12.53 19.05 -12.44
C SER A 34 13.09 20.45 -12.15
N MET A 35 13.20 20.84 -10.86
CA MET A 35 13.76 22.13 -10.45
C MET A 35 15.27 22.21 -10.75
N VAL A 36 16.03 21.16 -10.44
CA VAL A 36 17.48 21.07 -10.73
C VAL A 36 17.70 21.13 -12.24
N ALA A 37 16.94 20.37 -13.02
CA ALA A 37 17.02 20.41 -14.48
C ALA A 37 16.68 21.81 -15.02
N GLY A 38 15.63 22.44 -14.53
CA GLY A 38 15.21 23.80 -14.96
C GLY A 38 16.23 24.89 -14.63
N GLN A 39 16.82 24.84 -13.42
CA GLN A 39 17.77 25.88 -12.98
C GLN A 39 19.15 25.76 -13.63
N PHE A 40 19.65 24.53 -13.85
CA PHE A 40 21.02 24.31 -14.31
C PHE A 40 21.15 23.96 -15.80
N ILE A 41 20.08 23.47 -16.43
CA ILE A 41 20.10 23.09 -17.85
C ILE A 41 19.21 24.02 -18.67
N GLY A 42 18.01 24.36 -18.17
CA GLY A 42 17.07 25.26 -18.80
C GLY A 42 15.67 24.68 -19.00
N ALA A 43 14.74 25.50 -19.52
CA ALA A 43 13.32 25.15 -19.69
C ALA A 43 13.10 23.96 -20.64
N ASP A 44 13.95 23.78 -21.64
CA ASP A 44 13.86 22.66 -22.59
C ASP A 44 14.07 21.32 -21.88
N ALA A 45 14.96 21.26 -20.85
CA ALA A 45 15.16 20.05 -20.07
C ALA A 45 13.93 19.64 -19.25
N VAL A 46 13.22 20.61 -18.67
CA VAL A 46 11.96 20.35 -17.97
C VAL A 46 10.91 19.79 -18.94
N SER A 47 10.83 20.36 -20.14
CA SER A 47 9.94 19.88 -21.20
C SER A 47 10.24 18.43 -21.59
N VAL A 48 11.52 18.07 -21.71
CA VAL A 48 11.97 16.70 -22.02
C VAL A 48 11.58 15.72 -20.90
N ILE A 49 11.78 16.10 -19.64
CA ILE A 49 11.37 15.26 -18.49
C ILE A 49 9.86 14.99 -18.53
N ILE A 50 9.04 16.01 -18.76
CA ILE A 50 7.58 15.89 -18.83
C ILE A 50 7.16 14.99 -20.02
N LEU A 51 7.80 15.13 -21.18
CA LEU A 51 7.54 14.28 -22.35
C LEU A 51 7.91 12.81 -22.11
N ALA A 52 8.91 12.53 -21.28
CA ALA A 52 9.34 11.18 -20.95
C ALA A 52 8.40 10.47 -19.95
N LEU A 53 7.66 11.20 -19.09
CA LEU A 53 6.84 10.62 -18.03
C LEU A 53 5.84 9.54 -18.49
N PRO A 54 5.06 9.72 -19.58
CA PRO A 54 4.14 8.69 -20.06
C PRO A 54 4.85 7.38 -20.42
N LEU A 55 6.03 7.47 -21.02
CA LEU A 55 6.82 6.28 -21.38
C LEU A 55 7.35 5.54 -20.16
N VAL A 56 7.87 6.28 -19.19
CA VAL A 56 8.33 5.73 -17.92
C VAL A 56 7.18 5.01 -17.21
N ASN A 57 5.99 5.58 -17.19
CA ASN A 57 4.80 4.96 -16.59
C ASN A 57 4.38 3.68 -17.33
N ILE A 58 4.42 3.66 -18.67
CA ILE A 58 4.13 2.47 -19.47
C ILE A 58 5.17 1.39 -19.22
N LEU A 59 6.47 1.74 -19.15
CA LEU A 59 7.54 0.83 -18.83
C LEU A 59 7.36 0.16 -17.46
N MET A 60 6.92 0.93 -16.46
CA MET A 60 6.74 0.42 -15.10
C MET A 60 5.51 -0.49 -14.95
N LEU A 61 4.54 -0.42 -15.85
CA LEU A 61 3.25 -1.10 -15.71
C LEU A 61 3.35 -2.62 -15.54
N PRO A 62 4.10 -3.39 -16.38
CA PRO A 62 4.21 -4.85 -16.22
C PRO A 62 4.82 -5.25 -14.89
N GLY A 63 5.87 -4.56 -14.45
CA GLY A 63 6.52 -4.80 -13.17
C GLY A 63 5.60 -4.47 -11.99
N THR A 64 4.88 -3.37 -12.06
CA THR A 64 3.89 -2.99 -11.05
C THR A 64 2.79 -4.04 -10.90
N ILE A 65 2.26 -4.59 -12.01
CA ILE A 65 1.28 -5.68 -11.99
C ILE A 65 1.82 -6.87 -11.20
N LEU A 66 3.04 -7.30 -11.50
CA LEU A 66 3.63 -8.47 -10.88
C LEU A 66 3.94 -8.24 -9.39
N LEU A 67 4.51 -7.10 -9.05
CA LEU A 67 4.89 -6.79 -7.67
C LEU A 67 3.68 -6.52 -6.76
N MET A 68 2.65 -5.84 -7.27
CA MET A 68 1.37 -5.68 -6.56
C MET A 68 0.66 -7.01 -6.36
N GLY A 69 0.62 -7.86 -7.40
CA GLY A 69 0.06 -9.21 -7.29
C GLY A 69 0.80 -10.07 -6.26
N THR A 70 2.13 -9.97 -6.23
CA THR A 70 2.98 -10.63 -5.24
C THR A 70 2.66 -10.16 -3.82
N SER A 71 2.57 -8.85 -3.59
CA SER A 71 2.24 -8.26 -2.29
C SER A 71 0.86 -8.71 -1.78
N LEU A 72 -0.15 -8.71 -2.65
CA LEU A 72 -1.52 -9.15 -2.33
C LEU A 72 -1.62 -10.64 -1.95
N LEU A 73 -0.66 -11.47 -2.39
CA LEU A 73 -0.61 -12.89 -2.04
C LEU A 73 0.27 -13.17 -0.83
N ILE A 74 1.35 -12.42 -0.66
CA ILE A 74 2.27 -12.58 0.47
C ILE A 74 1.62 -12.17 1.79
N ALA A 75 0.89 -11.05 1.84
CA ALA A 75 0.35 -10.53 3.09
C ALA A 75 -0.60 -11.51 3.81
N PRO A 76 -1.60 -12.14 3.17
CA PRO A 76 -2.41 -13.16 3.83
C PRO A 76 -1.63 -14.44 4.17
N ALA A 77 -0.68 -14.86 3.31
CA ALA A 77 0.15 -16.04 3.56
C ALA A 77 1.07 -15.81 4.78
N PHE A 78 1.54 -14.58 4.96
CA PHE A 78 2.33 -14.17 6.12
C PHE A 78 1.49 -14.21 7.41
N GLY A 79 0.27 -13.67 7.37
CA GLY A 79 -0.67 -13.74 8.51
C GLY A 79 -1.03 -15.18 8.89
N ASN A 80 -1.15 -16.06 7.91
CA ASN A 80 -1.37 -17.50 8.12
C ASN A 80 -0.08 -18.29 8.42
N GLN A 81 1.06 -17.62 8.63
CA GLN A 81 2.37 -18.22 8.93
C GLN A 81 2.84 -19.27 7.91
N ASP A 82 2.32 -19.26 6.69
CA ASP A 82 2.76 -20.13 5.60
C ASP A 82 4.00 -19.53 4.90
N TYR A 83 5.11 -19.49 5.64
CA TYR A 83 6.39 -18.94 5.15
C TYR A 83 6.93 -19.68 3.93
N ALA A 84 6.62 -20.97 3.78
CA ALA A 84 6.98 -21.72 2.60
C ALA A 84 6.27 -21.16 1.34
N ARG A 85 4.98 -20.85 1.45
CA ARG A 85 4.20 -20.21 0.40
C ARG A 85 4.65 -18.78 0.15
N VAL A 86 4.91 -18.01 1.21
CA VAL A 86 5.46 -16.64 1.12
C VAL A 86 6.73 -16.63 0.28
N ASN A 87 7.69 -17.50 0.59
CA ASN A 87 8.98 -17.56 -0.09
C ASN A 87 8.87 -17.98 -1.56
N ARG A 88 7.99 -18.94 -1.89
CA ARG A 88 7.73 -19.35 -3.28
C ARG A 88 7.09 -18.21 -4.09
N ILE A 89 6.06 -17.56 -3.54
CA ILE A 89 5.38 -16.43 -4.20
C ILE A 89 6.36 -15.28 -4.41
N LEU A 90 7.16 -14.93 -3.39
CA LEU A 90 8.18 -13.89 -3.47
C LEU A 90 9.19 -14.19 -4.59
N THR A 91 9.73 -15.41 -4.62
CA THR A 91 10.72 -15.82 -5.62
C THR A 91 10.16 -15.73 -7.03
N VAL A 92 8.94 -16.26 -7.26
CA VAL A 92 8.28 -16.20 -8.58
C VAL A 92 7.99 -14.77 -8.97
N GLY A 93 7.46 -13.96 -8.05
CA GLY A 93 7.12 -12.56 -8.28
C GLY A 93 8.35 -11.71 -8.63
N LEU A 94 9.41 -11.82 -7.83
CA LEU A 94 10.66 -11.08 -8.07
C LEU A 94 11.33 -11.53 -9.37
N ALA A 95 11.47 -12.84 -9.61
CA ALA A 95 12.10 -13.38 -10.81
C ALA A 95 11.35 -12.97 -12.08
N SER A 96 10.01 -13.09 -12.06
CA SER A 96 9.17 -12.69 -13.20
C SER A 96 9.22 -11.18 -13.44
N SER A 97 9.17 -10.38 -12.38
CA SER A 97 9.27 -8.91 -12.49
C SER A 97 10.63 -8.48 -13.01
N LEU A 98 11.70 -9.09 -12.50
CA LEU A 98 13.07 -8.81 -12.94
C LEU A 98 13.24 -9.12 -14.43
N PHE A 99 12.77 -10.29 -14.87
CA PHE A 99 12.87 -10.71 -16.25
C PHE A 99 12.05 -9.83 -17.20
N ILE A 100 10.74 -9.67 -16.92
CA ILE A 100 9.83 -8.93 -17.81
C ILE A 100 10.19 -7.44 -17.84
N SER A 101 10.38 -6.80 -16.68
CA SER A 101 10.76 -5.38 -16.64
C SER A 101 12.16 -5.16 -17.22
N GLY A 102 13.10 -6.09 -16.99
CA GLY A 102 14.44 -6.03 -17.57
C GLY A 102 14.43 -6.11 -19.09
N VAL A 103 13.67 -7.04 -19.66
CA VAL A 103 13.49 -7.14 -21.12
C VAL A 103 12.87 -5.87 -21.69
N PHE A 104 11.80 -5.35 -21.05
CA PHE A 104 11.17 -4.11 -21.49
C PHE A 104 12.13 -2.91 -21.41
N THR A 105 12.87 -2.79 -20.33
CA THR A 105 13.88 -1.73 -20.15
C THR A 105 14.96 -1.82 -21.23
N ALA A 106 15.49 -3.01 -21.47
CA ALA A 106 16.53 -3.21 -22.48
C ALA A 106 16.02 -2.88 -23.90
N LEU A 107 14.81 -3.34 -24.24
CA LEU A 107 14.18 -3.04 -25.54
C LEU A 107 13.99 -1.52 -25.71
N LEU A 108 13.38 -0.86 -24.74
CA LEU A 108 13.12 0.58 -24.85
C LEU A 108 14.41 1.43 -24.81
N ALA A 109 15.44 0.98 -24.10
CA ALA A 109 16.74 1.66 -24.11
C ALA A 109 17.43 1.54 -25.48
N VAL A 110 17.36 0.37 -26.12
CA VAL A 110 17.91 0.17 -27.48
C VAL A 110 17.12 0.99 -28.51
N PHE A 111 15.78 1.05 -28.37
CA PHE A 111 14.90 1.79 -29.29
C PHE A 111 14.63 3.24 -28.86
N ALA A 112 15.45 3.81 -27.97
CA ALA A 112 15.28 5.19 -27.48
C ALA A 112 15.25 6.22 -28.61
N GLY A 113 16.06 6.04 -29.67
CA GLY A 113 16.06 6.88 -30.85
C GLY A 113 14.71 6.90 -31.58
N PRO A 114 14.22 5.77 -32.13
CA PRO A 114 12.90 5.68 -32.74
C PRO A 114 11.76 6.14 -31.82
N VAL A 115 11.84 5.83 -30.53
CA VAL A 115 10.85 6.24 -29.54
C VAL A 115 10.82 7.77 -29.36
N SER A 116 11.99 8.43 -29.29
CA SER A 116 12.06 9.90 -29.20
C SER A 116 11.46 10.60 -30.43
N MET A 117 11.69 10.05 -31.63
CA MET A 117 11.10 10.57 -32.88
C MET A 117 9.57 10.44 -32.92
N PHE A 118 9.03 9.38 -32.31
CA PHE A 118 7.59 9.17 -32.22
C PHE A 118 6.91 10.16 -31.27
N ILE A 119 7.61 10.59 -30.20
CA ILE A 119 7.05 11.46 -29.16
C ILE A 119 7.09 12.92 -29.58
N THR A 120 8.22 13.36 -30.13
CA THR A 120 8.37 14.76 -30.54
C THR A 120 9.14 14.88 -31.85
N GLN A 121 8.66 15.80 -32.69
CA GLN A 121 9.32 16.19 -33.93
C GLN A 121 10.09 17.51 -33.78
N ASP A 122 10.14 18.07 -32.56
CA ASP A 122 10.90 19.29 -32.31
C ASP A 122 12.40 18.98 -32.35
N ILE A 123 13.10 19.63 -33.30
CA ILE A 123 14.52 19.46 -33.57
C ILE A 123 15.39 19.73 -32.34
N ARG A 124 14.94 20.56 -31.39
CA ARG A 124 15.67 20.90 -30.18
C ARG A 124 15.45 19.88 -29.06
N LEU A 125 14.21 19.42 -28.87
CA LEU A 125 13.85 18.53 -27.76
C LEU A 125 14.19 17.07 -28.06
N GLN A 126 14.13 16.63 -29.32
CA GLN A 126 14.34 15.25 -29.74
C GLN A 126 15.74 14.71 -29.35
N PRO A 127 16.88 15.40 -29.62
CA PRO A 127 18.19 14.92 -29.20
C PRO A 127 18.31 14.80 -27.68
N MET A 128 17.79 15.79 -26.95
CA MET A 128 17.81 15.79 -25.48
C MET A 128 16.97 14.63 -24.92
N LEU A 129 15.83 14.33 -25.53
CA LEU A 129 14.98 13.21 -25.14
C LEU A 129 15.68 11.86 -25.41
N GLN A 130 16.36 11.73 -26.55
CA GLN A 130 17.13 10.54 -26.90
C GLN A 130 18.27 10.27 -25.91
N GLU A 131 18.90 11.33 -25.39
CA GLU A 131 19.95 11.23 -24.37
C GLU A 131 19.41 10.88 -22.98
N TYR A 132 18.22 11.39 -22.63
CA TYR A 132 17.57 11.21 -21.34
C TYR A 132 17.00 9.81 -21.13
N LEU A 133 16.29 9.27 -22.15
CA LEU A 133 15.47 8.06 -22.04
C LEU A 133 16.23 6.81 -21.56
N PRO A 134 17.44 6.46 -22.07
CA PRO A 134 18.12 5.23 -21.64
C PRO A 134 18.39 5.23 -20.13
N PHE A 135 18.86 6.33 -19.58
CA PHE A 135 19.12 6.47 -18.14
C PHE A 135 17.80 6.45 -17.35
N ALA A 136 16.79 7.19 -17.78
CA ALA A 136 15.47 7.20 -17.13
C ALA A 136 14.84 5.82 -17.07
N PHE A 137 15.00 4.98 -18.12
CA PHE A 137 14.50 3.62 -18.13
C PHE A 137 15.24 2.72 -17.14
N VAL A 138 16.56 2.81 -17.05
CA VAL A 138 17.36 2.07 -16.07
C VAL A 138 16.98 2.48 -14.64
N GLY A 139 16.87 3.79 -14.39
CA GLY A 139 16.45 4.31 -13.07
C GLY A 139 15.07 3.84 -12.68
N SER A 140 14.12 3.84 -13.62
CA SER A 140 12.76 3.36 -13.40
C SER A 140 12.72 1.87 -13.07
N PHE A 141 13.53 1.06 -13.73
CA PHE A 141 13.65 -0.36 -13.44
C PHE A 141 14.09 -0.62 -11.99
N PHE A 142 15.19 -0.02 -11.54
CA PHE A 142 15.66 -0.18 -10.16
C PHE A 142 14.72 0.47 -9.15
N GLY A 143 14.14 1.62 -9.47
CA GLY A 143 13.14 2.32 -8.66
C GLY A 143 11.90 1.47 -8.39
N LEU A 144 11.42 0.71 -9.38
CA LEU A 144 10.33 -0.24 -9.23
C LEU A 144 10.64 -1.29 -8.14
N PHE A 145 11.84 -1.88 -8.17
CA PHE A 145 12.25 -2.88 -7.18
C PHE A 145 12.50 -2.27 -5.79
N ALA A 146 12.99 -1.04 -5.71
CA ALA A 146 13.12 -0.33 -4.45
C ALA A 146 11.73 -0.05 -3.81
N CYS A 147 10.75 0.37 -4.61
CA CYS A 147 9.36 0.53 -4.14
C CYS A 147 8.74 -0.77 -3.66
N ALA A 148 8.91 -1.86 -4.42
CA ALA A 148 8.41 -3.18 -4.03
C ALA A 148 9.09 -3.71 -2.77
N GLY A 149 10.40 -3.54 -2.67
CA GLY A 149 11.17 -3.90 -1.48
C GLY A 149 10.67 -3.17 -0.24
N SER A 150 10.31 -1.89 -0.37
CA SER A 150 9.70 -1.12 0.71
C SER A 150 8.37 -1.73 1.17
N GLN A 151 7.52 -2.20 0.26
CA GLN A 151 6.27 -2.88 0.60
C GLN A 151 6.52 -4.21 1.33
N PHE A 152 7.49 -5.01 0.89
CA PHE A 152 7.83 -6.27 1.55
C PHE A 152 8.42 -6.05 2.95
N VAL A 153 9.27 -5.05 3.13
CA VAL A 153 9.77 -4.63 4.45
C VAL A 153 8.62 -4.17 5.35
N GLN A 154 7.63 -3.47 4.80
CA GLN A 154 6.45 -3.05 5.54
C GLN A 154 5.59 -4.23 5.98
N ILE A 155 5.34 -5.21 5.10
CA ILE A 155 4.61 -6.46 5.42
C ILE A 155 5.35 -7.26 6.49
N SER A 156 6.69 -7.29 6.49
CA SER A 156 7.48 -7.93 7.55
C SER A 156 7.46 -7.17 8.89
N GLY A 157 6.64 -6.13 9.02
CA GLY A 157 6.38 -5.43 10.28
C GLY A 157 7.42 -4.37 10.67
N GLN A 158 8.28 -3.94 9.74
CA GLN A 158 9.30 -2.93 10.01
C GLN A 158 9.13 -1.63 9.21
N PRO A 159 8.00 -0.91 9.38
CA PRO A 159 7.72 0.31 8.62
C PRO A 159 8.73 1.44 8.85
N LYS A 160 9.37 1.49 10.02
CA LYS A 160 10.43 2.48 10.31
C LYS A 160 11.62 2.36 9.38
N LEU A 161 11.99 1.16 8.96
CA LEU A 161 13.09 0.96 8.01
C LEU A 161 12.73 1.49 6.63
N VAL A 162 11.48 1.37 6.22
CA VAL A 162 11.00 1.98 4.97
C VAL A 162 11.23 3.49 4.99
N THR A 163 10.88 4.14 6.10
CA THR A 163 11.12 5.59 6.27
C THR A 163 12.59 5.95 6.11
N TRP A 164 13.50 5.17 6.72
CA TRP A 164 14.93 5.38 6.59
C TRP A 164 15.44 5.16 5.15
N PHE A 165 15.04 4.06 4.50
CA PHE A 165 15.45 3.78 3.12
C PHE A 165 15.00 4.86 2.14
N VAL A 166 13.72 5.28 2.24
CA VAL A 166 13.19 6.32 1.35
C VAL A 166 13.82 7.67 1.67
N GLY A 167 14.10 7.98 2.94
CA GLY A 167 14.79 9.19 3.33
C GLY A 167 16.21 9.26 2.77
N ILE A 168 17.01 8.19 2.91
CA ILE A 168 18.35 8.09 2.34
C ILE A 168 18.30 8.17 0.82
N PHE A 169 17.35 7.47 0.18
CA PHE A 169 17.15 7.56 -1.27
C PHE A 169 16.90 9.00 -1.72
N GLY A 170 16.05 9.76 -1.02
CA GLY A 170 15.76 11.15 -1.34
C GLY A 170 16.99 12.07 -1.25
N VAL A 171 17.77 11.92 -0.19
CA VAL A 171 19.01 12.69 -0.02
C VAL A 171 20.05 12.31 -1.08
N LEU A 172 20.22 11.02 -1.36
CA LEU A 172 21.14 10.56 -2.41
C LEU A 172 20.73 11.05 -3.79
N ASN A 173 19.43 11.02 -4.11
CA ASN A 173 18.93 11.51 -5.39
C ASN A 173 19.30 12.99 -5.57
N LEU A 174 18.95 13.85 -4.62
CA LEU A 174 19.31 15.27 -4.68
C LEU A 174 20.82 15.49 -4.80
N ALA A 175 21.61 14.78 -4.00
CA ALA A 175 23.07 14.93 -4.02
C ALA A 175 23.69 14.51 -5.36
N LEU A 176 23.19 13.41 -5.94
CA LEU A 176 23.67 12.90 -7.23
C LEU A 176 23.21 13.77 -8.40
N ASP A 177 21.99 14.31 -8.35
CA ASP A 177 21.51 15.26 -9.36
C ASP A 177 22.38 16.52 -9.38
N ILE A 178 22.67 17.11 -8.23
CA ILE A 178 23.58 18.27 -8.13
C ILE A 178 24.98 17.89 -8.63
N LEU A 179 25.50 16.73 -8.25
CA LEU A 179 26.82 16.26 -8.67
C LEU A 179 26.89 16.11 -10.19
N PHE A 180 25.94 15.41 -10.81
CA PHE A 180 26.01 15.10 -12.24
C PHE A 180 25.61 16.29 -13.11
N VAL A 181 24.64 17.09 -12.70
CA VAL A 181 24.17 18.22 -13.50
C VAL A 181 25.09 19.44 -13.32
N ARG A 182 25.39 19.81 -12.06
CA ARG A 182 26.13 21.06 -11.77
C ARG A 182 27.64 20.88 -11.77
N VAL A 183 28.18 19.82 -11.13
CA VAL A 183 29.62 19.62 -10.96
C VAL A 183 30.22 18.95 -12.19
N LEU A 184 29.64 17.84 -12.65
CA LEU A 184 30.15 17.12 -13.82
C LEU A 184 29.61 17.66 -15.16
N GLN A 185 28.66 18.60 -15.13
CA GLN A 185 28.09 19.29 -16.29
C GLN A 185 27.60 18.34 -17.39
N MET A 186 27.03 17.20 -16.99
CA MET A 186 26.53 16.16 -17.91
C MET A 186 25.23 16.55 -18.63
N GLY A 187 24.67 17.76 -18.39
CA GLY A 187 23.41 18.20 -18.98
C GLY A 187 22.24 17.30 -18.59
N ILE A 188 21.32 17.07 -19.55
CA ILE A 188 20.11 16.27 -19.31
C ILE A 188 20.42 14.80 -19.01
N ARG A 189 21.51 14.25 -19.53
CA ARG A 189 21.99 12.89 -19.17
C ARG A 189 22.30 12.82 -17.67
N GLY A 190 22.87 13.90 -17.11
CA GLY A 190 23.21 13.98 -15.68
C GLY A 190 21.97 13.90 -14.79
N ALA A 191 20.89 14.58 -15.13
CA ALA A 191 19.63 14.52 -14.39
C ALA A 191 19.04 13.09 -14.36
N ALA A 192 18.98 12.41 -15.51
CA ALA A 192 18.52 11.03 -15.55
C ALA A 192 19.49 10.05 -14.87
N ALA A 193 20.81 10.26 -15.01
CA ALA A 193 21.83 9.42 -14.39
C ALA A 193 21.84 9.54 -12.87
N GLY A 194 21.60 10.74 -12.31
CA GLY A 194 21.50 11.00 -10.86
C GLY A 194 20.38 10.19 -10.23
N THR A 195 19.16 10.33 -10.76
CA THR A 195 17.99 9.57 -10.32
C THR A 195 18.22 8.06 -10.47
N SER A 196 18.83 7.62 -11.58
CA SER A 196 19.13 6.22 -11.83
C SER A 196 20.15 5.65 -10.86
N ALA A 197 21.22 6.38 -10.60
CA ALA A 197 22.24 5.97 -9.63
C ALA A 197 21.67 5.88 -8.21
N ALA A 198 20.82 6.84 -7.81
CA ALA A 198 20.11 6.79 -6.54
C ALA A 198 19.20 5.54 -6.44
N ALA A 199 18.48 5.21 -7.51
CA ALA A 199 17.62 4.02 -7.55
C ALA A 199 18.43 2.71 -7.45
N VAL A 200 19.56 2.62 -8.15
CA VAL A 200 20.48 1.48 -8.06
C VAL A 200 21.03 1.33 -6.64
N LEU A 201 21.54 2.43 -6.05
CA LEU A 201 22.06 2.41 -4.68
C LEU A 201 20.97 2.05 -3.66
N GLY A 202 19.76 2.60 -3.78
CA GLY A 202 18.63 2.25 -2.95
C GLY A 202 18.27 0.76 -3.05
N PHE A 203 18.26 0.20 -4.25
CA PHE A 203 18.06 -1.23 -4.47
C PHE A 203 19.17 -2.08 -3.83
N LEU A 204 20.45 -1.71 -4.03
CA LEU A 204 21.61 -2.44 -3.48
C LEU A 204 21.61 -2.44 -1.94
N VAL A 205 21.14 -1.39 -1.31
CA VAL A 205 21.01 -1.32 0.16
C VAL A 205 19.85 -2.17 0.66
N MET A 206 18.75 -2.17 -0.07
CA MET A 206 17.51 -2.86 0.35
C MET A 206 17.53 -4.38 0.07
N ALA A 207 18.10 -4.83 -1.05
CA ALA A 207 18.09 -6.23 -1.45
C ALA A 207 18.79 -7.14 -0.43
N PRO A 208 20.01 -6.85 0.06
CA PRO A 208 20.66 -7.63 1.13
C PRO A 208 19.85 -7.64 2.42
N TYR A 209 19.18 -6.51 2.73
CA TYR A 209 18.33 -6.44 3.91
C TYR A 209 17.17 -7.45 3.83
N LEU A 210 16.52 -7.60 2.69
CA LEU A 210 15.41 -8.53 2.51
C LEU A 210 15.85 -10.00 2.55
N LEU A 211 17.08 -10.29 2.11
CA LEU A 211 17.57 -11.65 1.93
C LEU A 211 18.44 -12.18 3.09
N ARG A 212 18.85 -11.30 4.03
CA ARG A 212 19.77 -11.67 5.14
C ARG A 212 19.03 -12.35 6.29
N GLU A 213 19.54 -13.46 6.78
CA GLU A 213 19.03 -14.14 7.99
C GLU A 213 19.23 -13.28 9.27
N PRO A 214 18.33 -13.39 10.27
CA PRO A 214 17.20 -14.32 10.50
C PRO A 214 15.84 -13.76 10.04
N ARG A 215 15.61 -13.53 8.76
CA ARG A 215 14.39 -12.89 8.25
C ARG A 215 13.41 -13.87 7.65
N PRO A 216 12.11 -13.49 7.56
CA PRO A 216 11.07 -14.41 7.09
C PRO A 216 11.18 -14.73 5.59
N TYR A 217 11.95 -13.95 4.84
CA TYR A 217 12.04 -14.08 3.39
C TYR A 217 13.28 -14.85 2.95
N ARG A 218 13.08 -15.92 2.15
CA ARG A 218 14.14 -16.71 1.53
C ARG A 218 13.79 -16.95 0.08
N LEU A 219 14.77 -16.81 -0.82
CA LEU A 219 14.57 -17.21 -2.22
C LEU A 219 14.60 -18.73 -2.32
N CYS A 220 13.47 -19.30 -2.76
CA CYS A 220 13.32 -20.74 -2.90
C CYS A 220 13.02 -21.08 -4.36
N TRP A 221 13.94 -21.80 -5.02
CA TRP A 221 13.69 -22.25 -6.39
C TRP A 221 12.60 -23.32 -6.37
N SER A 222 11.56 -23.13 -7.17
CA SER A 222 10.42 -24.03 -7.25
C SER A 222 10.43 -24.81 -8.58
N ARG A 223 9.72 -25.96 -8.61
CA ARG A 223 9.51 -26.71 -9.85
C ARG A 223 8.77 -25.85 -10.87
N TRP A 224 8.99 -26.06 -12.16
CA TRP A 224 8.36 -25.28 -13.23
C TRP A 224 6.82 -25.24 -13.17
N ALA A 225 6.20 -26.36 -12.73
CA ALA A 225 4.75 -26.43 -12.55
C ALA A 225 4.26 -25.45 -11.47
N ASP A 226 4.97 -25.36 -10.34
CA ASP A 226 4.68 -24.43 -9.26
C ASP A 226 4.91 -22.98 -9.72
N PHE A 227 6.01 -22.74 -10.44
CA PHE A 227 6.30 -21.42 -11.02
C PHE A 227 5.13 -20.93 -11.89
N ARG A 228 4.66 -21.73 -12.83
CA ARG A 228 3.54 -21.40 -13.73
C ARG A 228 2.25 -21.14 -12.97
N ARG A 229 1.98 -21.92 -11.91
CA ARG A 229 0.80 -21.73 -11.04
C ARG A 229 0.86 -20.40 -10.31
N TYR A 230 1.95 -20.11 -9.59
CA TYR A 230 2.11 -18.87 -8.84
C TYR A 230 2.17 -17.65 -9.76
N PHE A 231 2.84 -17.73 -10.89
CA PHE A 231 2.87 -16.66 -11.88
C PHE A 231 1.47 -16.26 -12.36
N ARG A 232 0.63 -17.27 -12.71
CA ARG A 232 -0.77 -17.02 -13.10
C ARG A 232 -1.58 -16.41 -11.96
N GLU A 233 -1.38 -16.87 -10.74
CA GLU A 233 -2.04 -16.33 -9.54
C GLU A 233 -1.64 -14.88 -9.28
N ILE A 234 -0.34 -14.56 -9.37
CA ILE A 234 0.21 -13.21 -9.24
C ILE A 234 -0.39 -12.28 -10.30
N LEU A 235 -0.37 -12.69 -11.57
CA LEU A 235 -0.91 -11.90 -12.66
C LEU A 235 -2.41 -11.63 -12.49
N SER A 236 -3.18 -12.64 -12.11
CA SER A 236 -4.62 -12.50 -11.85
C SER A 236 -4.96 -11.52 -10.72
N ARG A 237 -4.06 -11.40 -9.72
CA ARG A 237 -4.25 -10.48 -8.60
C ARG A 237 -3.72 -9.09 -8.89
N GLY A 238 -2.61 -8.99 -9.59
CA GLY A 238 -1.94 -7.73 -9.87
C GLY A 238 -2.62 -6.92 -10.96
N THR A 239 -3.17 -7.56 -12.00
CA THR A 239 -3.85 -6.84 -13.08
C THR A 239 -4.97 -5.92 -12.60
N PRO A 240 -5.91 -6.36 -11.72
CA PRO A 240 -6.92 -5.46 -11.18
C PRO A 240 -6.34 -4.32 -10.34
N ALA A 241 -5.25 -4.57 -9.62
CA ALA A 241 -4.61 -3.54 -8.80
C ALA A 241 -3.93 -2.45 -9.66
N ALA A 242 -3.38 -2.82 -10.81
CA ALA A 242 -2.73 -1.88 -11.73
C ALA A 242 -3.72 -1.04 -12.55
N MET A 243 -5.02 -1.37 -12.55
CA MET A 243 -6.04 -0.60 -13.28
C MET A 243 -6.12 0.85 -12.84
N THR A 244 -5.77 1.17 -11.59
CA THR A 244 -5.68 2.56 -11.10
C THR A 244 -4.71 3.38 -11.95
N GLY A 245 -3.50 2.85 -12.19
CA GLY A 245 -2.49 3.53 -13.00
C GLY A 245 -2.93 3.70 -14.45
N VAL A 246 -3.48 2.65 -15.06
CA VAL A 246 -4.02 2.70 -16.42
C VAL A 246 -5.13 3.75 -16.55
N SER A 247 -6.05 3.76 -15.60
CA SER A 247 -7.16 4.73 -15.58
C SER A 247 -6.66 6.17 -15.48
N MET A 248 -5.63 6.43 -14.65
CA MET A 248 -5.06 7.77 -14.52
C MET A 248 -4.35 8.24 -15.79
N ILE A 249 -3.64 7.36 -16.49
CA ILE A 249 -3.01 7.69 -17.78
C ILE A 249 -4.08 8.05 -18.82
N LEU A 250 -5.11 7.22 -18.96
CA LEU A 250 -6.19 7.46 -19.94
C LEU A 250 -7.00 8.72 -19.61
N LEU A 251 -7.29 8.95 -18.33
CA LEU A 251 -7.98 10.14 -17.87
C LEU A 251 -7.19 11.41 -18.21
N ASN A 252 -5.90 11.41 -17.93
CA ASN A 252 -5.01 12.55 -18.19
C ASN A 252 -4.94 12.85 -19.69
N LEU A 253 -4.68 11.84 -20.52
CA LEU A 253 -4.62 11.98 -21.97
C LEU A 253 -5.96 12.51 -22.55
N GLY A 254 -7.08 11.92 -22.14
CA GLY A 254 -8.41 12.32 -22.65
C GLY A 254 -8.79 13.73 -22.22
N LEU A 255 -8.56 14.10 -20.97
CA LEU A 255 -8.86 15.45 -20.47
C LEU A 255 -7.95 16.51 -21.09
N ASN A 256 -6.65 16.24 -21.23
CA ASN A 256 -5.71 17.16 -21.85
C ASN A 256 -6.14 17.50 -23.29
N THR A 257 -6.46 16.47 -24.08
CA THR A 257 -6.91 16.65 -25.46
C THR A 257 -8.22 17.46 -25.52
N LEU A 258 -9.18 17.12 -24.66
CA LEU A 258 -10.49 17.78 -24.67
C LEU A 258 -10.40 19.23 -24.17
N VAL A 259 -9.69 19.49 -23.06
CA VAL A 259 -9.56 20.83 -22.50
C VAL A 259 -8.78 21.75 -23.43
N LEU A 260 -7.69 21.26 -24.05
CA LEU A 260 -6.91 22.04 -25.00
C LEU A 260 -7.77 22.46 -26.21
N SER A 261 -8.58 21.54 -26.72
CA SER A 261 -9.43 21.82 -27.90
C SER A 261 -10.64 22.72 -27.59
N THR A 262 -11.13 22.75 -26.33
CA THR A 262 -12.35 23.50 -25.96
C THR A 262 -12.08 24.78 -25.20
N LEU A 263 -11.08 24.82 -24.33
CA LEU A 263 -10.78 25.95 -23.42
C LEU A 263 -9.39 26.58 -23.67
N GLY A 264 -8.58 26.01 -24.55
CA GLY A 264 -7.27 26.54 -24.90
C GLY A 264 -6.26 26.50 -23.74
N ALA A 265 -5.28 27.42 -23.77
CA ALA A 265 -4.17 27.46 -22.82
C ALA A 265 -4.61 27.76 -21.37
N ASP A 266 -5.57 28.64 -21.16
CA ASP A 266 -6.06 29.02 -19.83
C ASP A 266 -6.79 27.85 -19.16
N GLY A 267 -7.56 27.09 -19.95
CA GLY A 267 -8.18 25.84 -19.49
C GLY A 267 -7.14 24.79 -19.13
N MET A 268 -6.08 24.66 -19.92
CA MET A 268 -4.97 23.73 -19.64
C MET A 268 -4.23 24.10 -18.36
N PHE A 269 -4.00 25.38 -18.10
CA PHE A 269 -3.41 25.84 -16.85
C PHE A 269 -4.28 25.40 -15.64
N THR A 270 -5.60 25.66 -15.71
CA THR A 270 -6.54 25.25 -14.65
C THR A 270 -6.57 23.72 -14.47
N LEU A 271 -6.58 22.95 -15.58
CA LEU A 271 -6.53 21.50 -15.52
C LEU A 271 -5.24 21.00 -14.86
N SER A 272 -4.10 21.62 -15.14
CA SER A 272 -2.82 21.25 -14.54
C SER A 272 -2.84 21.37 -13.01
N ILE A 273 -3.44 22.46 -12.48
CA ILE A 273 -3.64 22.62 -11.03
C ILE A 273 -4.55 21.50 -10.48
N CYS A 274 -5.68 21.24 -11.16
CA CYS A 274 -6.60 20.17 -10.74
C CYS A 274 -5.90 18.80 -10.69
N MET A 275 -5.10 18.47 -11.70
CA MET A 275 -4.36 17.21 -11.77
C MET A 275 -3.27 17.13 -10.69
N GLN A 276 -2.58 18.23 -10.41
CA GLN A 276 -1.58 18.26 -9.33
C GLN A 276 -2.22 18.08 -7.95
N LEU A 277 -3.35 18.71 -7.69
CA LEU A 277 -4.13 18.51 -6.46
C LEU A 277 -4.64 17.06 -6.35
N LEU A 278 -5.07 16.48 -7.48
CA LEU A 278 -5.46 15.07 -7.51
C LEU A 278 -4.27 14.15 -7.18
N MET A 279 -3.08 14.42 -7.71
CA MET A 279 -1.86 13.67 -7.41
C MET A 279 -1.51 13.71 -5.90
N ILE A 280 -1.61 14.88 -5.27
CA ILE A 280 -1.41 15.03 -3.82
C ILE A 280 -2.45 14.19 -3.04
N CYS A 281 -3.71 14.23 -3.45
CA CYS A 281 -4.76 13.40 -2.85
C CYS A 281 -4.45 11.90 -3.05
N MET A 282 -4.08 11.49 -4.25
CA MET A 282 -3.75 10.11 -4.58
C MET A 282 -2.56 9.56 -3.79
N LEU A 283 -1.60 10.41 -3.42
CA LEU A 283 -0.49 10.02 -2.54
C LEU A 283 -1.01 9.48 -1.19
N VAL A 284 -1.92 10.21 -0.55
CA VAL A 284 -2.54 9.80 0.72
C VAL A 284 -3.38 8.54 0.52
N LEU A 285 -4.17 8.48 -0.56
CA LEU A 285 -5.05 7.35 -0.86
C LEU A 285 -4.26 6.07 -1.21
N THR A 286 -3.11 6.20 -1.86
CA THR A 286 -2.20 5.08 -2.13
C THR A 286 -1.56 4.55 -0.84
N ALA A 287 -1.13 5.43 0.05
CA ALA A 287 -0.59 5.06 1.36
C ALA A 287 -1.62 4.30 2.21
N THR A 288 -2.87 4.80 2.25
CA THR A 288 -3.97 4.14 2.96
C THR A 288 -4.38 2.83 2.30
N GLY A 289 -4.39 2.77 0.97
CA GLY A 289 -4.64 1.56 0.18
C GLY A 289 -3.60 0.46 0.43
N GLY A 290 -2.32 0.83 0.44
CA GLY A 290 -1.22 -0.07 0.79
C GLY A 290 -1.33 -0.61 2.22
N THR A 291 -1.84 0.20 3.15
CA THR A 291 -2.12 -0.24 4.53
C THR A 291 -3.30 -1.22 4.58
N ILE A 292 -4.37 -1.00 3.82
CA ILE A 292 -5.50 -1.94 3.73
C ILE A 292 -5.04 -3.28 3.16
N THR A 293 -4.28 -3.28 2.07
CA THR A 293 -3.84 -4.52 1.42
C THR A 293 -2.73 -5.22 2.18
N GLY A 294 -1.80 -4.49 2.81
CA GLY A 294 -0.71 -5.04 3.61
C GLY A 294 -1.18 -5.53 4.99
N LEU A 295 -1.53 -4.61 5.89
CA LEU A 295 -1.96 -4.95 7.25
C LEU A 295 -3.30 -5.70 7.25
N GLY A 296 -4.27 -5.26 6.45
CA GLY A 296 -5.54 -5.97 6.29
C GLY A 296 -5.34 -7.36 5.68
N GLY A 297 -4.35 -7.53 4.79
CA GLY A 297 -3.94 -8.82 4.25
C GLY A 297 -3.44 -9.76 5.34
N ILE A 298 -2.58 -9.29 6.24
CA ILE A 298 -2.08 -10.07 7.41
C ILE A 298 -3.26 -10.48 8.28
N LEU A 299 -4.12 -9.53 8.70
CA LEU A 299 -5.31 -9.80 9.50
C LEU A 299 -6.27 -10.78 8.82
N SER A 300 -6.42 -10.71 7.49
CA SER A 300 -7.23 -11.67 6.74
C SER A 300 -6.63 -13.07 6.71
N GLY A 301 -5.31 -13.19 6.75
CA GLY A 301 -4.59 -14.47 6.89
C GLY A 301 -4.74 -15.06 8.27
N GLU A 302 -4.86 -14.23 9.30
CA GLU A 302 -5.16 -14.60 10.68
C GLU A 302 -6.67 -14.86 10.92
N GLU A 303 -7.49 -14.81 9.85
CA GLU A 303 -8.96 -14.90 9.88
C GLU A 303 -9.65 -13.86 10.79
N ASP A 304 -8.96 -12.78 11.11
CA ASP A 304 -9.43 -11.70 11.95
C ASP A 304 -10.25 -10.67 11.15
N TRP A 305 -11.42 -11.05 10.69
CA TRP A 305 -12.29 -10.20 9.87
C TRP A 305 -12.86 -9.00 10.63
N ASP A 306 -13.07 -9.12 11.94
CA ASP A 306 -13.46 -7.97 12.78
C ASP A 306 -12.35 -6.92 12.83
N GLY A 307 -11.10 -7.36 12.92
CA GLY A 307 -9.92 -6.50 12.81
C GLY A 307 -9.83 -5.81 11.46
N VAL A 308 -10.04 -6.56 10.38
CA VAL A 308 -10.07 -6.01 9.00
C VAL A 308 -11.15 -4.94 8.86
N ASN A 309 -12.39 -5.20 9.31
CA ASN A 309 -13.50 -4.25 9.22
C ASN A 309 -13.24 -2.96 10.02
N ARG A 310 -12.65 -3.09 11.22
CA ARG A 310 -12.25 -1.93 12.03
C ARG A 310 -11.12 -1.14 11.41
N LEU A 311 -10.12 -1.83 10.85
CA LEU A 311 -9.01 -1.20 10.13
C LEU A 311 -9.52 -0.35 8.96
N ILE A 312 -10.34 -0.93 8.07
CA ILE A 312 -10.92 -0.23 6.92
C ILE A 312 -11.76 0.98 7.38
N SER A 313 -12.59 0.80 8.42
CA SER A 313 -13.43 1.87 8.96
C SER A 313 -12.60 3.02 9.56
N LEU A 314 -11.51 2.72 10.26
CA LEU A 314 -10.60 3.73 10.81
C LEU A 314 -9.86 4.49 9.69
N ILE A 315 -9.36 3.77 8.70
CA ILE A 315 -8.69 4.36 7.53
C ILE A 315 -9.67 5.27 6.78
N LEU A 316 -10.89 4.81 6.51
CA LEU A 316 -11.90 5.61 5.82
C LEU A 316 -12.23 6.89 6.58
N ARG A 317 -12.47 6.81 7.89
CA ARG A 317 -12.77 8.01 8.71
C ARG A 317 -11.63 9.02 8.68
N LEU A 318 -10.39 8.54 8.80
CA LEU A 318 -9.21 9.41 8.73
C LEU A 318 -9.08 10.06 7.35
N SER A 319 -9.18 9.26 6.29
CA SER A 319 -9.05 9.75 4.91
C SER A 319 -10.19 10.68 4.52
N LEU A 320 -11.43 10.43 4.96
CA LEU A 320 -12.56 11.33 4.76
C LEU A 320 -12.37 12.65 5.51
N GLY A 321 -11.83 12.61 6.73
CA GLY A 321 -11.49 13.82 7.46
C GLY A 321 -10.48 14.70 6.72
N LEU A 322 -9.41 14.10 6.21
CA LEU A 322 -8.40 14.80 5.40
C LEU A 322 -8.99 15.32 4.07
N ALA A 323 -9.78 14.51 3.37
CA ALA A 323 -10.45 14.88 2.14
C ALA A 323 -11.44 16.05 2.35
N LEU A 324 -12.18 16.05 3.47
CA LEU A 324 -13.09 17.13 3.84
C LEU A 324 -12.34 18.43 4.10
N VAL A 325 -11.24 18.38 4.85
CA VAL A 325 -10.37 19.55 5.09
C VAL A 325 -9.84 20.10 3.77
N ALA A 326 -9.31 19.23 2.89
CA ALA A 326 -8.82 19.64 1.57
C ALA A 326 -9.94 20.26 0.72
N SER A 327 -11.15 19.68 0.75
CA SER A 327 -12.31 20.22 0.04
C SER A 327 -12.70 21.60 0.56
N ILE A 328 -12.77 21.79 1.87
CA ILE A 328 -13.13 23.08 2.50
C ILE A 328 -12.07 24.13 2.17
N LEU A 329 -10.78 23.81 2.27
CA LEU A 329 -9.70 24.74 1.93
C LEU A 329 -9.76 25.18 0.47
N LEU A 330 -10.01 24.26 -0.44
CA LEU A 330 -10.11 24.58 -1.86
C LEU A 330 -11.39 25.36 -2.20
N LEU A 331 -12.49 25.10 -1.50
CA LEU A 331 -13.72 25.89 -1.62
C LEU A 331 -13.54 27.33 -1.14
N ALA A 332 -12.87 27.50 0.02
CA ALA A 332 -12.69 28.80 0.66
C ALA A 332 -11.63 29.67 -0.05
N PHE A 333 -10.51 29.07 -0.47
CA PHE A 333 -9.34 29.80 -0.97
C PHE A 333 -8.87 29.36 -2.38
N PRO A 334 -9.74 29.25 -3.40
CA PRO A 334 -9.35 28.75 -4.71
C PRO A 334 -8.36 29.68 -5.43
N THR A 335 -8.49 31.00 -5.27
CA THR A 335 -7.59 31.99 -5.86
C THR A 335 -6.19 31.95 -5.24
N ALA A 336 -6.11 31.79 -3.92
CA ALA A 336 -4.85 31.61 -3.23
C ALA A 336 -4.14 30.32 -3.65
N VAL A 337 -4.89 29.22 -3.85
CA VAL A 337 -4.32 27.99 -4.39
C VAL A 337 -3.81 28.22 -5.82
N ALA A 338 -4.56 28.86 -6.70
CA ALA A 338 -4.12 29.15 -8.06
C ALA A 338 -2.85 30.02 -8.08
N SER A 339 -2.76 31.05 -7.23
CA SER A 339 -1.58 31.91 -7.13
C SER A 339 -0.33 31.17 -6.64
N LEU A 340 -0.46 30.15 -5.77
CA LEU A 340 0.66 29.26 -5.39
C LEU A 340 1.26 28.51 -6.59
N PHE A 341 0.46 28.27 -7.63
CA PHE A 341 0.90 27.66 -8.89
C PHE A 341 1.35 28.69 -9.96
N GLY A 342 1.53 29.95 -9.56
CA GLY A 342 2.03 31.00 -10.45
C GLY A 342 0.97 31.68 -11.31
N ALA A 343 -0.33 31.54 -10.97
CA ALA A 343 -1.39 32.28 -11.65
C ALA A 343 -1.28 33.78 -11.36
N ASP A 344 -1.37 34.59 -12.40
CA ASP A 344 -1.61 36.02 -12.26
C ASP A 344 -3.03 36.31 -11.74
N ALA A 345 -3.38 37.58 -11.53
CA ALA A 345 -4.69 37.95 -11.00
C ALA A 345 -5.84 37.50 -11.89
N HIS A 346 -5.67 37.54 -13.22
CA HIS A 346 -6.68 37.14 -14.19
C HIS A 346 -6.88 35.62 -14.19
N LEU A 347 -5.81 34.83 -14.33
CA LEU A 347 -5.86 33.38 -14.32
C LEU A 347 -6.34 32.82 -12.97
N SER A 348 -5.99 33.46 -11.84
CA SER A 348 -6.47 33.08 -10.51
C SER A 348 -7.99 33.21 -10.40
N GLN A 349 -8.58 34.29 -10.92
CA GLN A 349 -10.03 34.49 -10.95
C GLN A 349 -10.71 33.50 -11.90
N LEU A 350 -10.15 33.27 -13.09
CA LEU A 350 -10.67 32.33 -14.07
C LEU A 350 -10.70 30.91 -13.54
N SER A 351 -9.65 30.50 -12.83
CA SER A 351 -9.51 29.17 -12.23
C SER A 351 -10.35 28.96 -10.97
N ALA A 352 -10.82 30.04 -10.33
CA ALA A 352 -11.49 29.95 -9.02
C ALA A 352 -12.77 29.10 -9.06
N ARG A 353 -13.63 29.28 -10.07
CA ARG A 353 -14.86 28.49 -10.22
C ARG A 353 -14.60 27.02 -10.54
N PRO A 354 -13.73 26.67 -11.50
CA PRO A 354 -13.28 25.29 -11.73
C PRO A 354 -12.73 24.61 -10.47
N LEU A 355 -11.85 25.27 -9.72
CA LEU A 355 -11.25 24.73 -8.51
C LEU A 355 -12.27 24.46 -7.40
N ARG A 356 -13.27 25.35 -7.23
CA ARG A 356 -14.39 25.09 -6.32
C ARG A 356 -15.17 23.86 -6.71
N ILE A 357 -15.46 23.67 -8.00
CA ILE A 357 -16.16 22.48 -8.49
C ILE A 357 -15.29 21.23 -8.27
N PHE A 358 -13.99 21.34 -8.55
CA PHE A 358 -13.03 20.26 -8.39
C PHE A 358 -12.91 19.78 -6.93
N SER A 359 -13.15 20.63 -5.91
CA SER A 359 -13.16 20.23 -4.52
C SER A 359 -14.12 19.06 -4.21
N GLY A 360 -15.17 18.92 -5.02
CA GLY A 360 -16.10 17.79 -4.95
C GLY A 360 -15.52 16.43 -5.35
N VAL A 361 -14.29 16.38 -5.88
CA VAL A 361 -13.60 15.13 -6.27
C VAL A 361 -13.09 14.36 -5.07
N PHE A 362 -12.59 15.02 -4.02
CA PHE A 362 -11.82 14.40 -2.96
C PHE A 362 -12.60 13.37 -2.14
N LEU A 363 -13.84 13.66 -1.77
CA LEU A 363 -14.67 12.76 -0.98
C LEU A 363 -15.05 11.48 -1.75
N PRO A 364 -15.60 11.56 -2.99
CA PRO A 364 -15.89 10.36 -3.78
C PRO A 364 -14.65 9.53 -4.09
N ALA A 365 -13.51 10.17 -4.43
CA ALA A 365 -12.26 9.50 -4.68
C ALA A 365 -11.79 8.69 -3.47
N THR A 366 -11.93 9.24 -2.25
CA THR A 366 -11.56 8.57 -1.01
C THR A 366 -12.37 7.31 -0.78
N VAL A 367 -13.70 7.37 -0.92
CA VAL A 367 -14.56 6.20 -0.75
C VAL A 367 -14.28 5.15 -1.82
N LEU A 368 -14.19 5.57 -3.08
CA LEU A 368 -13.93 4.70 -4.23
C LEU A 368 -12.62 3.94 -4.09
N MET A 369 -11.53 4.65 -3.74
CA MET A 369 -10.21 4.03 -3.55
C MET A 369 -10.18 3.07 -2.37
N THR A 370 -10.81 3.43 -1.25
CA THR A 370 -10.93 2.54 -0.08
C THR A 370 -11.70 1.27 -0.44
N GLN A 371 -12.81 1.40 -1.17
CA GLN A 371 -13.64 0.28 -1.62
C GLN A 371 -12.90 -0.61 -2.61
N ALA A 372 -12.18 -0.04 -3.57
CA ALA A 372 -11.37 -0.80 -4.53
C ALA A 372 -10.30 -1.64 -3.83
N ASN A 373 -9.56 -1.06 -2.86
CA ASN A 373 -8.56 -1.79 -2.09
C ASN A 373 -9.18 -2.88 -1.19
N ALA A 374 -10.36 -2.64 -0.61
CA ALA A 374 -11.10 -3.66 0.13
C ALA A 374 -11.51 -4.83 -0.79
N PHE A 375 -11.94 -4.56 -2.03
CA PHE A 375 -12.26 -5.61 -2.99
C PHE A 375 -11.04 -6.43 -3.43
N LEU A 376 -9.87 -5.80 -3.54
CA LEU A 376 -8.61 -6.53 -3.79
C LEU A 376 -8.31 -7.48 -2.63
N LEU A 377 -8.48 -7.03 -1.40
CA LEU A 377 -8.27 -7.82 -0.19
C LEU A 377 -9.19 -9.06 -0.14
N VAL A 378 -10.49 -8.90 -0.40
CA VAL A 378 -11.47 -10.01 -0.39
C VAL A 378 -11.50 -10.83 -1.68
N LYS A 379 -10.45 -10.74 -2.50
CA LYS A 379 -10.28 -11.53 -3.73
C LYS A 379 -11.31 -11.23 -4.83
N ARG A 380 -11.94 -10.05 -4.82
CA ARG A 380 -12.90 -9.58 -5.82
C ARG A 380 -12.28 -8.59 -6.80
N GLY A 381 -11.11 -8.92 -7.36
CA GLY A 381 -10.33 -8.04 -8.24
C GLY A 381 -11.11 -7.49 -9.43
N ARG A 382 -12.04 -8.26 -10.02
CA ARG A 382 -12.89 -7.75 -11.13
C ARG A 382 -13.73 -6.55 -10.72
N MET A 383 -14.28 -6.54 -9.51
CA MET A 383 -15.04 -5.39 -9.00
C MET A 383 -14.12 -4.19 -8.76
N ALA A 384 -12.93 -4.41 -8.21
CA ALA A 384 -11.93 -3.34 -8.05
C ALA A 384 -11.54 -2.74 -9.42
N ALA A 385 -11.26 -3.57 -10.43
CA ALA A 385 -10.94 -3.11 -11.77
C ALA A 385 -12.08 -2.33 -12.42
N LEU A 386 -13.33 -2.78 -12.28
CA LEU A 386 -14.50 -2.08 -12.80
C LEU A 386 -14.72 -0.71 -12.15
N LEU A 387 -14.47 -0.59 -10.83
CA LEU A 387 -14.52 0.71 -10.16
C LEU A 387 -13.47 1.68 -10.72
N GLN A 388 -12.25 1.21 -10.92
CA GLN A 388 -11.15 2.03 -11.44
C GLN A 388 -11.37 2.39 -12.92
N ALA A 389 -11.79 1.45 -13.76
CA ALA A 389 -12.16 1.72 -15.15
C ALA A 389 -13.36 2.67 -15.25
N GLY A 390 -14.31 2.57 -14.30
CA GLY A 390 -15.48 3.43 -14.21
C GLY A 390 -15.14 4.91 -14.10
N ILE A 391 -14.00 5.26 -13.50
CA ILE A 391 -13.53 6.65 -13.44
C ILE A 391 -13.39 7.22 -14.84
N VAL A 392 -12.68 6.51 -15.72
CA VAL A 392 -12.48 6.96 -17.12
C VAL A 392 -13.75 6.88 -17.92
N LEU A 393 -14.46 5.74 -17.82
CA LEU A 393 -15.69 5.48 -18.57
C LEU A 393 -16.84 6.43 -18.22
N CYS A 394 -16.83 7.01 -17.02
CA CYS A 394 -17.80 8.04 -16.64
C CYS A 394 -17.27 9.45 -16.92
N THR A 395 -16.02 9.75 -16.57
CA THR A 395 -15.49 11.12 -16.65
C THR A 395 -15.37 11.60 -18.09
N LEU A 396 -14.77 10.80 -19.00
CA LEU A 396 -14.52 11.27 -20.37
C LEU A 396 -15.81 11.50 -21.16
N PRO A 397 -16.80 10.60 -21.19
CA PRO A 397 -18.06 10.89 -21.86
C PRO A 397 -18.83 12.06 -21.25
N LEU A 398 -18.83 12.20 -19.91
CA LEU A 398 -19.41 13.35 -19.23
C LEU A 398 -18.69 14.66 -19.61
N ALA A 399 -17.37 14.63 -19.69
CA ALA A 399 -16.57 15.80 -20.08
C ALA A 399 -16.92 16.24 -21.51
N VAL A 400 -17.08 15.30 -22.44
CA VAL A 400 -17.52 15.58 -23.80
C VAL A 400 -18.96 16.14 -23.82
N ALA A 401 -19.89 15.49 -23.10
CA ALA A 401 -21.28 15.91 -23.04
C ALA A 401 -21.47 17.30 -22.41
N LEU A 402 -20.68 17.59 -21.38
CA LEU A 402 -20.73 18.85 -20.62
C LEU A 402 -19.77 19.93 -21.18
N ALA A 403 -19.01 19.63 -22.21
CA ALA A 403 -18.01 20.56 -22.78
C ALA A 403 -18.59 21.94 -23.13
N ARG A 404 -19.84 21.99 -23.61
CA ARG A 404 -20.52 23.24 -23.97
C ARG A 404 -21.09 24.03 -22.79
N TRP A 405 -21.32 23.38 -21.63
CA TRP A 405 -21.94 24.00 -20.46
C TRP A 405 -20.92 24.24 -19.34
N ASN A 406 -20.39 23.16 -18.78
CA ASN A 406 -19.37 23.21 -17.73
C ASN A 406 -18.60 21.90 -17.64
N LEU A 407 -17.52 21.80 -18.40
CA LEU A 407 -16.65 20.61 -18.45
C LEU A 407 -16.15 20.18 -17.05
N TRP A 408 -15.90 21.13 -16.16
CA TRP A 408 -15.32 20.88 -14.85
C TRP A 408 -16.20 20.00 -13.94
N VAL A 409 -17.53 20.01 -14.15
CA VAL A 409 -18.48 19.17 -13.41
C VAL A 409 -18.30 17.68 -13.71
N ALA A 410 -17.71 17.36 -14.86
CA ALA A 410 -17.45 15.97 -15.24
C ALA A 410 -16.46 15.26 -14.29
N LEU A 411 -15.51 15.99 -13.67
CA LEU A 411 -14.53 15.42 -12.76
C LEU A 411 -15.16 14.87 -11.46
N PRO A 412 -15.91 15.66 -10.67
CA PRO A 412 -16.57 15.13 -9.47
C PRO A 412 -17.64 14.09 -9.79
N LEU A 413 -18.43 14.25 -10.86
CA LEU A 413 -19.42 13.27 -11.29
C LEU A 413 -18.76 11.96 -11.74
N GLY A 414 -17.64 12.04 -12.45
CA GLY A 414 -16.88 10.89 -12.92
C GLY A 414 -16.27 10.05 -11.79
N MET A 415 -16.07 10.63 -10.60
CA MET A 415 -15.70 9.88 -9.39
C MET A 415 -16.94 9.41 -8.61
N LEU A 416 -17.99 10.23 -8.56
CA LEU A 416 -19.21 9.95 -7.81
C LEU A 416 -19.98 8.76 -8.38
N LEU A 417 -20.15 8.70 -9.71
CA LEU A 417 -20.95 7.65 -10.36
C LEU A 417 -20.38 6.24 -10.15
N PRO A 418 -19.10 5.95 -10.41
CA PRO A 418 -18.55 4.62 -10.10
C PRO A 418 -18.55 4.31 -8.61
N MET A 419 -18.35 5.30 -7.72
CA MET A 419 -18.49 5.15 -6.28
C MET A 419 -19.91 4.66 -5.93
N MET A 420 -20.94 5.35 -6.40
CA MET A 420 -22.35 4.98 -6.15
C MET A 420 -22.68 3.61 -6.73
N GLY A 421 -22.20 3.31 -7.95
CA GLY A 421 -22.33 2.00 -8.57
C GLY A 421 -21.71 0.88 -7.74
N GLY A 422 -20.52 1.13 -7.21
CA GLY A 422 -19.81 0.20 -6.31
C GLY A 422 -20.56 -0.03 -4.99
N LEU A 423 -21.04 1.03 -4.35
CA LEU A 423 -21.83 0.93 -3.12
C LEU A 423 -23.13 0.17 -3.35
N LEU A 424 -23.85 0.45 -4.44
CA LEU A 424 -25.07 -0.24 -4.80
C LEU A 424 -24.81 -1.73 -5.08
N ALA A 425 -23.79 -2.04 -5.88
CA ALA A 425 -23.40 -3.42 -6.17
C ALA A 425 -23.05 -4.20 -4.90
N SER A 426 -22.31 -3.57 -3.98
CA SER A 426 -21.96 -4.18 -2.70
C SER A 426 -23.18 -4.42 -1.82
N ALA A 427 -24.07 -3.44 -1.72
CA ALA A 427 -25.31 -3.56 -0.95
C ALA A 427 -26.25 -4.66 -1.49
N LEU A 428 -26.34 -4.79 -2.82
CA LEU A 428 -27.14 -5.85 -3.45
C LEU A 428 -26.54 -7.23 -3.24
N LEU A 429 -25.19 -7.35 -3.31
CA LEU A 429 -24.50 -8.61 -3.08
C LEU A 429 -24.52 -9.04 -1.60
N SER A 430 -24.46 -8.10 -0.66
CA SER A 430 -24.55 -8.39 0.77
C SER A 430 -25.95 -8.86 1.18
N ARG A 431 -27.01 -8.31 0.57
CA ARG A 431 -28.40 -8.80 0.80
C ARG A 431 -28.60 -10.25 0.39
N LYS A 432 -27.86 -10.73 -0.63
CA LYS A 432 -27.92 -12.14 -1.06
C LYS A 432 -27.09 -13.07 -0.19
N LYS A 433 -26.12 -12.53 0.57
CA LYS A 433 -25.19 -13.27 1.43
C LYS A 433 -25.07 -12.54 2.76
N GLU A 434 -25.90 -12.90 3.73
CA GLU A 434 -26.07 -12.23 5.03
C GLU A 434 -24.81 -12.05 5.88
N HIS A 435 -23.70 -12.73 5.51
CA HIS A 435 -22.43 -12.64 6.25
C HIS A 435 -21.43 -11.65 5.63
N LEU A 436 -21.86 -10.79 4.69
CA LEU A 436 -20.95 -9.84 4.06
C LEU A 436 -21.26 -8.39 4.46
N HIS A 437 -20.21 -7.63 4.72
CA HIS A 437 -20.33 -6.19 4.99
C HIS A 437 -20.90 -5.46 3.75
N PRO A 438 -21.92 -4.58 3.92
CA PRO A 438 -22.63 -3.98 2.80
C PRO A 438 -21.78 -3.06 1.91
N VAL A 439 -20.64 -2.61 2.38
CA VAL A 439 -19.76 -1.66 1.65
C VAL A 439 -18.51 -2.34 1.10
N TRP A 440 -17.82 -3.17 1.91
CA TRP A 440 -16.52 -3.77 1.53
C TRP A 440 -16.61 -5.22 1.09
N LEU A 441 -17.74 -5.87 1.33
CA LEU A 441 -17.96 -7.30 1.09
C LEU A 441 -16.99 -8.22 1.86
N THR A 442 -16.41 -7.73 2.93
CA THR A 442 -15.67 -8.52 3.91
C THR A 442 -16.65 -9.35 4.73
N PRO A 443 -16.24 -10.53 5.24
CA PRO A 443 -17.07 -11.30 6.16
C PRO A 443 -17.46 -10.48 7.40
N VAL A 444 -18.69 -10.64 7.87
CA VAL A 444 -19.23 -10.01 9.09
C VAL A 444 -19.87 -11.09 9.95
N GLY A 445 -19.69 -10.99 11.25
CA GLY A 445 -20.21 -11.93 12.23
C GLY A 445 -19.13 -12.82 12.81
N SER A 446 -19.48 -13.58 13.84
CA SER A 446 -18.56 -14.55 14.44
C SER A 446 -18.23 -15.62 13.41
N ASN A 447 -16.99 -15.59 12.92
CA ASN A 447 -16.46 -16.74 12.19
C ASN A 447 -16.50 -17.94 13.18
N PRO A 448 -17.17 -19.06 12.86
CA PRO A 448 -17.15 -20.21 13.76
C PRO A 448 -15.74 -20.73 14.02
N SER A 449 -14.81 -20.48 13.09
CA SER A 449 -13.42 -20.93 13.16
C SER A 449 -12.46 -19.92 13.79
N SER A 450 -12.88 -18.72 14.16
CA SER A 450 -11.96 -17.74 14.79
C SER A 450 -12.68 -16.80 15.75
N ILE A 451 -11.98 -16.44 16.82
CA ILE A 451 -12.38 -15.39 17.75
C ILE A 451 -11.15 -14.59 18.19
N THR A 452 -11.29 -13.30 18.31
CA THR A 452 -10.26 -12.43 18.91
C THR A 452 -10.90 -11.53 19.94
N VAL A 453 -10.34 -11.50 21.14
CA VAL A 453 -10.77 -10.66 22.27
C VAL A 453 -9.65 -9.71 22.68
N SER A 454 -10.00 -8.62 23.36
CA SER A 454 -9.02 -7.69 23.93
C SER A 454 -9.14 -7.69 25.44
N ALA A 455 -8.05 -7.97 26.16
CA ALA A 455 -7.95 -7.92 27.59
C ALA A 455 -7.17 -6.66 28.02
N ALA A 456 -7.73 -5.87 28.94
CA ALA A 456 -6.98 -4.78 29.58
C ALA A 456 -5.95 -5.37 30.58
N TYR A 457 -4.90 -4.59 30.89
CA TYR A 457 -3.89 -5.01 31.86
C TYR A 457 -4.41 -4.91 33.30
N ASN A 458 -5.47 -5.67 33.60
CA ASN A 458 -6.00 -5.89 34.94
C ASN A 458 -6.57 -7.31 35.06
N GLN A 459 -6.58 -7.85 36.27
CA GLN A 459 -6.95 -9.23 36.54
C GLN A 459 -8.40 -9.56 36.19
N ASP A 460 -9.33 -8.63 36.45
CA ASP A 460 -10.76 -8.84 36.17
C ASP A 460 -11.02 -8.98 34.66
N SER A 461 -10.41 -8.09 33.86
CA SER A 461 -10.56 -8.14 32.40
C SER A 461 -9.95 -9.41 31.83
N VAL A 462 -8.75 -9.81 32.28
CA VAL A 462 -8.08 -11.03 31.84
C VAL A 462 -8.94 -12.25 32.15
N SER A 463 -9.44 -12.37 33.41
CA SER A 463 -10.29 -13.48 33.82
C SER A 463 -11.62 -13.54 33.05
N GLN A 464 -12.23 -12.39 32.77
CA GLN A 464 -13.47 -12.31 31.98
C GLN A 464 -13.24 -12.76 30.53
N GLN A 465 -12.18 -12.26 29.89
CA GLN A 465 -11.88 -12.60 28.50
C GLN A 465 -11.40 -14.06 28.37
N PHE A 466 -10.67 -14.58 29.35
CA PHE A 466 -10.29 -15.98 29.40
C PHE A 466 -11.51 -16.90 29.42
N ARG A 467 -12.49 -16.66 30.30
CA ARG A 467 -13.73 -17.43 30.33
C ARG A 467 -14.45 -17.43 28.98
N LEU A 468 -14.58 -16.26 28.35
CA LEU A 468 -15.23 -16.13 27.03
C LEU A 468 -14.49 -16.96 25.96
N LEU A 469 -13.16 -17.02 26.02
CA LEU A 469 -12.36 -17.84 25.10
C LEU A 469 -12.54 -19.33 25.41
N CYS A 470 -12.62 -19.75 26.68
CA CYS A 470 -12.90 -21.12 27.07
C CYS A 470 -14.28 -21.60 26.58
N ASP A 471 -15.34 -20.79 26.79
CA ASP A 471 -16.68 -21.10 26.28
C ASP A 471 -16.68 -21.32 24.76
N LYS A 472 -15.86 -20.55 24.06
CA LYS A 472 -15.73 -20.68 22.61
C LYS A 472 -14.91 -21.90 22.20
N LEU A 473 -13.85 -22.24 22.95
CA LEU A 473 -13.04 -23.45 22.75
C LEU A 473 -13.88 -24.73 22.93
N GLU A 474 -14.75 -24.77 23.93
CA GLU A 474 -15.65 -25.89 24.15
C GLU A 474 -16.65 -26.10 22.99
N ALA A 475 -17.05 -25.00 22.31
CA ALA A 475 -17.89 -25.07 21.14
C ALA A 475 -17.14 -25.55 19.87
N MET A 476 -15.80 -25.56 19.90
CA MET A 476 -14.96 -26.11 18.84
C MET A 476 -14.78 -27.61 19.08
N ARG A 477 -14.75 -28.41 18.01
CA ARG A 477 -14.66 -29.87 18.10
C ARG A 477 -13.23 -30.33 18.38
N LEU A 478 -12.68 -29.95 19.55
CA LEU A 478 -11.39 -30.40 20.05
C LEU A 478 -11.57 -31.66 20.92
N ASN A 479 -10.59 -32.54 20.90
CA ASN A 479 -10.58 -33.66 21.89
C ASN A 479 -10.19 -33.10 23.28
N GLN A 480 -10.48 -33.87 24.34
CA GLN A 480 -10.27 -33.43 25.73
C GLN A 480 -8.82 -33.05 26.03
N ALA A 481 -7.86 -33.78 25.47
CA ALA A 481 -6.44 -33.53 25.68
C ALA A 481 -5.98 -32.25 24.96
N GLU A 482 -6.45 -32.01 23.72
CA GLU A 482 -6.20 -30.80 22.96
C GLU A 482 -6.83 -29.57 23.64
N LEU A 483 -8.08 -29.71 24.12
CA LEU A 483 -8.77 -28.65 24.84
C LEU A 483 -7.98 -28.23 26.09
N THR A 484 -7.55 -29.22 26.91
CA THR A 484 -6.78 -28.96 28.11
C THR A 484 -5.44 -28.28 27.79
N ALA A 485 -4.71 -28.77 26.79
CA ALA A 485 -3.42 -28.19 26.38
C ALA A 485 -3.57 -26.72 25.89
N VAL A 486 -4.54 -26.47 25.02
CA VAL A 486 -4.82 -25.12 24.47
C VAL A 486 -5.23 -24.16 25.59
N THR A 487 -6.14 -24.59 26.48
CA THR A 487 -6.62 -23.77 27.61
C THR A 487 -5.48 -23.39 28.54
N HIS A 488 -4.63 -24.35 28.94
CA HIS A 488 -3.46 -24.07 29.77
C HIS A 488 -2.47 -23.12 29.12
N CYS A 489 -2.11 -23.37 27.85
CA CYS A 489 -1.17 -22.50 27.16
C CYS A 489 -1.72 -21.06 27.01
N MET A 490 -3.02 -20.92 26.77
CA MET A 490 -3.68 -19.62 26.66
C MET A 490 -3.70 -18.89 28.01
N GLU A 491 -4.01 -19.58 29.11
CA GLU A 491 -4.01 -19.03 30.46
C GLU A 491 -2.63 -18.49 30.83
N GLU A 492 -1.59 -19.30 30.68
CA GLU A 492 -0.21 -18.92 30.98
C GLU A 492 0.25 -17.71 30.16
N MET A 493 -0.06 -17.69 28.89
CA MET A 493 0.27 -16.55 28.02
C MET A 493 -0.48 -15.28 28.40
N MET A 494 -1.74 -15.38 28.80
CA MET A 494 -2.53 -14.21 29.24
C MET A 494 -2.03 -13.66 30.57
N LEU A 495 -1.69 -14.53 31.53
CA LEU A 495 -1.11 -14.16 32.81
C LEU A 495 0.27 -13.52 32.62
N HIS A 496 1.12 -14.12 31.79
CA HIS A 496 2.43 -13.57 31.48
C HIS A 496 2.32 -12.17 30.84
N GLN A 497 1.38 -11.94 29.91
CA GLN A 497 1.15 -10.61 29.34
C GLN A 497 0.62 -9.61 30.39
N LEU A 498 -0.21 -10.05 31.32
CA LEU A 498 -0.69 -9.21 32.41
C LEU A 498 0.48 -8.75 33.31
N GLU A 499 1.34 -9.67 33.75
CA GLU A 499 2.52 -9.40 34.59
C GLU A 499 3.49 -8.42 33.89
N MET A 500 3.80 -8.70 32.63
CA MET A 500 4.64 -7.83 31.81
C MET A 500 4.02 -6.44 31.62
N GLY A 501 2.72 -6.38 31.41
CA GLY A 501 2.01 -5.11 31.28
C GLY A 501 2.03 -4.29 32.56
N LEU A 502 1.83 -4.92 33.70
CA LEU A 502 1.87 -4.28 35.02
C LEU A 502 3.29 -3.83 35.39
N SER A 503 4.30 -4.69 35.20
CA SER A 503 5.71 -4.37 35.49
C SER A 503 6.26 -3.23 34.63
N CYS A 504 5.84 -3.15 33.37
CA CYS A 504 6.23 -2.08 32.43
C CYS A 504 5.32 -0.84 32.50
N GLY A 505 4.27 -0.83 33.32
CA GLY A 505 3.31 0.26 33.44
C GLY A 505 2.55 0.53 32.13
N LEU A 506 2.29 -0.51 31.32
CA LEU A 506 1.61 -0.38 30.03
C LEU A 506 0.15 0.00 30.24
N LYS A 507 -0.29 1.00 29.47
CA LYS A 507 -1.70 1.41 29.43
C LYS A 507 -2.33 0.89 28.12
N GLY A 508 -3.55 0.35 28.23
CA GLY A 508 -4.29 -0.14 27.08
C GLY A 508 -4.73 -1.58 27.21
N SER A 509 -4.61 -2.36 26.14
CA SER A 509 -5.03 -3.75 26.09
C SER A 509 -4.12 -4.56 25.19
N PHE A 510 -4.08 -5.87 25.43
CA PHE A 510 -3.52 -6.86 24.49
C PHE A 510 -4.65 -7.69 23.88
N ASP A 511 -4.40 -8.25 22.70
CA ASP A 511 -5.38 -9.05 21.98
C ASP A 511 -4.99 -10.53 22.08
N VAL A 512 -5.97 -11.40 22.31
CA VAL A 512 -5.83 -12.85 22.25
C VAL A 512 -6.81 -13.38 21.22
N GLY A 513 -6.29 -14.13 20.26
CA GLY A 513 -7.05 -14.73 19.19
C GLY A 513 -6.92 -16.25 19.18
N ILE A 514 -7.98 -16.91 18.73
CA ILE A 514 -8.01 -18.35 18.49
C ILE A 514 -8.42 -18.53 17.03
N VAL A 515 -7.67 -19.35 16.30
CA VAL A 515 -7.94 -19.66 14.89
C VAL A 515 -7.97 -21.17 14.71
N ASP A 516 -9.12 -21.67 14.28
CA ASP A 516 -9.36 -23.09 13.99
C ASP A 516 -9.13 -23.34 12.49
N GLY A 517 -7.88 -23.57 12.08
CA GLY A 517 -7.50 -23.88 10.71
C GLY A 517 -7.74 -25.35 10.34
N ASP A 518 -7.67 -25.68 9.05
CA ASP A 518 -7.93 -27.04 8.54
C ASP A 518 -7.01 -28.12 9.14
N LYS A 519 -5.76 -27.80 9.38
CA LYS A 519 -4.71 -28.75 9.82
C LYS A 519 -4.13 -28.45 11.19
N ARG A 520 -4.36 -27.26 11.69
CA ARG A 520 -3.77 -26.79 12.95
C ARG A 520 -4.72 -25.82 13.64
N PHE A 521 -4.56 -25.81 14.95
CA PHE A 521 -5.19 -24.84 15.82
C PHE A 521 -4.14 -23.82 16.25
N THR A 522 -4.44 -22.55 16.22
CA THR A 522 -3.48 -21.49 16.56
C THR A 522 -4.06 -20.57 17.63
N VAL A 523 -3.33 -20.37 18.71
CA VAL A 523 -3.57 -19.29 19.67
C VAL A 523 -2.60 -18.16 19.38
N LEU A 524 -3.12 -16.96 19.21
CA LEU A 524 -2.39 -15.76 18.86
C LEU A 524 -2.49 -14.74 19.96
N VAL A 525 -1.35 -14.26 20.47
CA VAL A 525 -1.28 -13.20 21.49
C VAL A 525 -0.55 -12.00 20.92
N LYS A 526 -1.19 -10.82 20.96
CA LYS A 526 -0.65 -9.56 20.45
C LYS A 526 -0.60 -8.50 21.54
N ALA A 527 0.57 -7.95 21.80
CA ALA A 527 0.76 -6.89 22.78
C ALA A 527 1.61 -5.74 22.22
N ALA A 528 1.16 -4.50 22.39
CA ALA A 528 1.94 -3.32 22.02
C ALA A 528 3.06 -3.09 23.03
N GLY A 529 4.25 -2.68 22.54
CA GLY A 529 5.37 -2.37 23.42
C GLY A 529 6.74 -2.49 22.74
N LYS A 530 7.80 -2.47 23.54
CA LYS A 530 9.16 -2.75 23.07
C LYS A 530 9.25 -4.22 22.64
N ALA A 531 10.19 -4.53 21.74
CA ALA A 531 10.44 -5.89 21.31
C ALA A 531 10.81 -6.76 22.53
N TYR A 532 9.99 -7.75 22.80
CA TYR A 532 10.18 -8.72 23.87
C TYR A 532 9.77 -10.10 23.38
N ASN A 533 10.74 -11.00 23.23
CA ASN A 533 10.46 -12.37 22.85
C ASN A 533 10.38 -13.23 24.12
N PRO A 534 9.18 -13.65 24.54
CA PRO A 534 9.02 -14.47 25.73
C PRO A 534 9.77 -15.82 25.63
N LEU A 535 10.08 -16.28 24.42
CA LEU A 535 10.79 -17.53 24.16
C LEU A 535 12.31 -17.42 24.34
N LEU A 536 12.90 -16.22 24.16
CA LEU A 536 14.35 -15.98 24.35
C LEU A 536 14.70 -15.63 25.80
N ALA A 537 13.79 -15.09 26.58
CA ALA A 537 13.94 -14.88 28.01
C ALA A 537 14.18 -16.19 28.78
N TYR A 538 13.94 -17.26 28.11
CA TYR A 538 14.08 -18.65 28.49
C TYR A 538 15.52 -19.14 28.80
N GLY A 539 16.53 -18.53 28.23
CA GLY A 539 17.93 -18.99 28.35
C GLY A 539 18.76 -18.24 29.37
N GLN A 540 18.27 -17.11 29.92
CA GLN A 540 19.07 -16.20 30.74
C GLN A 540 18.61 -16.01 32.20
N GLN A 541 17.42 -16.48 32.62
CA GLN A 541 16.94 -16.38 34.00
C GLN A 541 16.27 -17.68 34.43
N GLU A 542 16.88 -18.38 35.37
CA GLU A 542 16.48 -19.72 35.81
C GLU A 542 15.13 -19.81 36.57
N GLN A 543 14.53 -18.72 37.01
CA GLN A 543 13.34 -18.73 37.89
C GLN A 543 12.00 -18.32 37.25
N GLU A 544 11.98 -17.60 36.14
CA GLU A 544 10.71 -17.09 35.56
C GLU A 544 10.09 -17.96 34.45
N SER A 545 10.61 -19.16 34.18
CA SER A 545 10.37 -19.82 32.90
C SER A 545 9.63 -21.17 32.95
N LEU A 546 9.11 -21.60 34.11
CA LEU A 546 8.45 -22.92 34.19
C LEU A 546 7.16 -22.94 33.36
N SER A 547 6.34 -21.92 33.45
CA SER A 547 5.08 -21.77 32.70
C SER A 547 5.28 -21.73 31.18
N LEU A 548 6.28 -20.99 30.71
CA LEU A 548 6.59 -20.94 29.27
C LEU A 548 7.25 -22.26 28.78
N ARG A 549 7.91 -23.03 29.63
CA ARG A 549 8.38 -24.39 29.32
C ARG A 549 7.22 -25.35 29.10
N ILE A 550 6.20 -25.25 29.91
CA ILE A 550 4.97 -26.02 29.76
C ILE A 550 4.32 -25.67 28.42
N VAL A 551 4.17 -24.37 28.10
CA VAL A 551 3.63 -23.91 26.81
C VAL A 551 4.42 -24.50 25.64
N ALA A 552 5.74 -24.43 25.64
CA ALA A 552 6.58 -24.98 24.58
C ALA A 552 6.50 -26.52 24.45
N GLY A 553 6.23 -27.23 25.57
CA GLY A 553 6.05 -28.67 25.56
C GLY A 553 4.72 -29.15 24.97
N TYR A 554 3.66 -28.35 25.08
CA TYR A 554 2.34 -28.67 24.52
C TYR A 554 2.17 -28.23 23.06
N CYS A 555 2.90 -27.19 22.63
CA CYS A 555 2.80 -26.70 21.28
C CYS A 555 3.67 -27.50 20.31
N ARG A 556 3.17 -27.77 19.11
CA ARG A 556 3.99 -28.30 18.03
C ARG A 556 5.09 -27.30 17.64
N ASP A 557 4.73 -26.02 17.59
CA ASP A 557 5.57 -24.98 17.06
C ASP A 557 5.15 -23.62 17.63
N VAL A 558 6.11 -22.81 18.03
CA VAL A 558 5.89 -21.49 18.60
C VAL A 558 6.65 -20.46 17.78
N HIS A 559 5.94 -19.51 17.21
CA HIS A 559 6.53 -18.42 16.44
C HIS A 559 6.37 -17.09 17.16
N TYR A 560 7.47 -16.36 17.24
CA TYR A 560 7.46 -14.97 17.68
C TYR A 560 7.76 -14.04 16.50
N HIS A 561 6.99 -12.98 16.42
CA HIS A 561 7.21 -11.92 15.46
C HIS A 561 7.03 -10.55 16.13
N TYR A 562 8.00 -9.65 15.93
CA TYR A 562 7.87 -8.26 16.35
C TYR A 562 7.74 -7.37 15.13
N GLY A 563 6.63 -6.64 15.03
CA GLY A 563 6.38 -5.74 13.91
C GLY A 563 5.50 -4.57 14.30
N SER A 564 5.83 -3.39 13.79
CA SER A 564 5.02 -2.17 13.97
C SER A 564 4.77 -1.78 15.44
N GLY A 565 5.71 -2.11 16.33
CA GLY A 565 5.58 -1.85 17.76
C GLY A 565 4.66 -2.85 18.50
N VAL A 566 4.36 -3.99 17.88
CA VAL A 566 3.54 -5.06 18.46
C VAL A 566 4.32 -6.36 18.49
N ASN A 567 4.29 -7.01 19.64
CA ASN A 567 4.79 -8.37 19.84
C ASN A 567 3.65 -9.34 19.49
N CYS A 568 3.89 -10.26 18.57
CA CYS A 568 2.96 -11.30 18.17
C CYS A 568 3.56 -12.67 18.50
N VAL A 569 2.87 -13.45 19.31
CA VAL A 569 3.22 -14.83 19.65
C VAL A 569 2.15 -15.75 19.09
N TYR A 570 2.56 -16.74 18.32
CA TYR A 570 1.69 -17.73 17.70
C TYR A 570 2.01 -19.10 18.29
N LEU A 571 1.05 -19.71 18.93
CA LEU A 571 1.11 -21.06 19.49
C LEU A 571 0.34 -22.01 18.57
N ASN A 572 1.04 -22.90 17.90
CA ASN A 572 0.45 -23.83 16.94
C ASN A 572 0.31 -25.23 17.56
N PHE A 573 -0.89 -25.80 17.43
CA PHE A 573 -1.25 -27.14 17.88
C PHE A 573 -1.69 -27.97 16.67
N ASP A 574 -1.23 -29.23 16.58
CA ASP A 574 -1.72 -30.15 15.55
C ASP A 574 -3.13 -30.61 15.89
N LYS A 575 -3.99 -30.68 14.89
CA LYS A 575 -5.25 -31.39 14.97
C LYS A 575 -5.00 -32.87 14.68
N LYS A 576 -5.37 -33.74 15.61
CA LYS A 576 -5.32 -35.21 15.45
C LYS A 576 -6.59 -35.74 14.79
#